data_cdf9fed5303d0412f23b6126f7ec7da4
#
_entry.id   cdf9fed5303d0412f23b6126f7ec7da4
#
_cell.length_a   1.000
_cell.length_b   1.000
_cell.length_c   1.000
_cell.angle_alpha   90.00
_cell.angle_beta   90.00
_cell.angle_gamma   90.00
#
_symmetry.space_group_name_H-M   'P 1'
#
loop_
_entity.id
_entity.type
_entity.pdbx_description
1 polymer ?
#
loop_
_entity_poly.entity_id
_entity_poly.type
_entity_poly.pdbx_seq_one_letter_code
_entity_poly.pdbx_strand_id
1 'polypeptide(L)'
;AWGRIRRRWTDSEDGYDTGMASKLTRADRAIVRLADGTVKQQNLLTGTEVWTVPGRGNRPLAAPRTDCTPIDHEADGHYCAFCSKRYLETPPEKSRLVRRDDGTWEQLDALPADKLSDTVAEFRRIPNLFEIVSYNYWHLNHGHMPSEADHHRMARYLASDVGYDHVMNVVRARMLASGMSEGEFAATSETARLQAANGFFSGGHDLIIGRRHFIDGATEAHQLAGSG
;
A
#
# COMPACT_ATOMS: atom_id res chain seq x y z
N ALA A 1 -29.57 3.85 18.29
CA ALA A 1 -30.44 3.31 17.23
C ALA A 1 -29.66 3.30 15.92
N TRP A 2 -29.09 2.16 15.55
CA TRP A 2 -28.39 1.97 14.28
C TRP A 2 -29.39 1.51 13.23
N GLY A 3 -29.75 2.41 12.33
CA GLY A 3 -30.62 2.11 11.17
C GLY A 3 -29.87 1.28 10.14
N ARG A 4 -30.37 0.10 9.83
CA ARG A 4 -29.91 -0.74 8.71
C ARG A 4 -30.22 -0.04 7.39
N ILE A 5 -29.21 0.47 6.71
CA ILE A 5 -29.33 0.88 5.30
C ILE A 5 -29.14 -0.39 4.45
N ARG A 6 -30.25 -1.03 4.08
CA ARG A 6 -30.28 -1.99 2.97
C ARG A 6 -30.28 -1.19 1.67
N ARG A 7 -29.16 -1.07 1.00
CA ARG A 7 -29.17 -0.67 -0.41
C ARG A 7 -29.54 -1.91 -1.23
N ARG A 8 -30.69 -1.84 -1.85
CA ARG A 8 -31.12 -2.80 -2.86
C ARG A 8 -30.29 -2.51 -4.11
N TRP A 9 -29.44 -3.45 -4.50
CA TRP A 9 -28.84 -3.45 -5.83
C TRP A 9 -29.97 -3.79 -6.81
N THR A 10 -30.36 -2.84 -7.61
CA THR A 10 -31.19 -3.10 -8.78
C THR A 10 -30.27 -3.54 -9.90
N ASP A 11 -30.50 -4.74 -10.42
CA ASP A 11 -29.88 -5.22 -11.64
C ASP A 11 -30.26 -4.26 -12.77
N SER A 12 -29.31 -3.43 -13.21
CA SER A 12 -29.43 -2.74 -14.49
C SER A 12 -28.89 -3.70 -15.55
N GLU A 13 -29.80 -4.38 -16.22
CA GLU A 13 -29.55 -5.05 -17.48
C GLU A 13 -29.24 -3.98 -18.53
N ASP A 14 -27.97 -3.61 -18.69
CA ASP A 14 -27.53 -2.91 -19.89
C ASP A 14 -26.55 -3.83 -20.63
N GLY A 15 -27.05 -4.24 -21.81
CA GLY A 15 -26.51 -5.28 -22.64
C GLY A 15 -25.08 -5.00 -23.15
N TYR A 16 -24.21 -5.92 -22.84
CA TYR A 16 -23.09 -6.27 -23.71
C TYR A 16 -23.39 -7.67 -24.27
N ASP A 17 -23.96 -7.69 -25.46
CA ASP A 17 -24.08 -8.88 -26.29
C ASP A 17 -22.67 -9.24 -26.79
N THR A 18 -21.96 -10.09 -26.08
CA THR A 18 -20.87 -10.88 -26.61
C THR A 18 -21.38 -12.29 -26.83
N GLY A 19 -21.84 -12.56 -28.03
CA GLY A 19 -22.27 -13.88 -28.48
C GLY A 19 -21.18 -14.94 -28.41
N MET A 20 -20.86 -15.41 -27.21
CA MET A 20 -20.21 -16.66 -26.84
C MET A 20 -20.22 -16.86 -25.32
N ALA A 21 -21.34 -16.63 -24.68
CA ALA A 21 -21.52 -17.14 -23.32
C ALA A 21 -21.74 -18.66 -23.41
N SER A 22 -20.65 -19.44 -23.52
CA SER A 22 -20.69 -20.85 -23.20
C SER A 22 -21.29 -20.97 -21.81
N LYS A 23 -22.32 -21.83 -21.64
CA LYS A 23 -22.94 -22.09 -20.33
C LYS A 23 -21.88 -22.66 -19.41
N LEU A 24 -21.15 -21.77 -18.70
CA LEU A 24 -20.22 -22.16 -17.66
C LEU A 24 -21.00 -23.01 -16.64
N THR A 25 -20.53 -24.19 -16.36
CA THR A 25 -21.10 -25.06 -15.35
C THR A 25 -20.90 -24.43 -13.96
N ARG A 26 -21.65 -24.90 -12.94
CA ARG A 26 -21.43 -24.45 -11.57
C ARG A 26 -19.98 -24.69 -11.09
N ALA A 27 -19.34 -25.76 -11.58
CA ALA A 27 -17.96 -26.07 -11.29
C ALA A 27 -16.99 -25.06 -11.92
N ASP A 28 -17.26 -24.57 -13.15
CA ASP A 28 -16.44 -23.58 -13.83
C ASP A 28 -16.46 -22.22 -13.12
N ARG A 29 -17.52 -21.91 -12.34
CA ARG A 29 -17.64 -20.70 -11.51
C ARG A 29 -16.95 -20.85 -10.16
N ALA A 30 -16.59 -22.07 -9.75
CA ALA A 30 -15.94 -22.29 -8.47
C ALA A 30 -14.48 -21.80 -8.45
N ILE A 31 -13.87 -21.64 -9.62
CA ILE A 31 -12.51 -21.09 -9.78
C ILE A 31 -12.56 -20.05 -10.88
N VAL A 32 -12.26 -18.80 -10.53
CA VAL A 32 -12.25 -17.66 -11.45
C VAL A 32 -10.92 -16.94 -11.35
N ARG A 33 -10.28 -16.73 -12.49
CA ARG A 33 -9.08 -15.89 -12.58
C ARG A 33 -9.49 -14.50 -13.07
N LEU A 34 -9.13 -13.49 -12.27
CA LEU A 34 -9.40 -12.09 -12.55
C LEU A 34 -8.32 -11.46 -13.43
N ALA A 35 -8.58 -10.28 -13.99
CA ALA A 35 -7.67 -9.59 -14.91
C ALA A 35 -6.34 -9.17 -14.27
N ASP A 36 -6.32 -8.90 -12.95
CA ASP A 36 -5.11 -8.63 -12.17
C ASP A 36 -4.32 -9.91 -11.82
N GLY A 37 -4.79 -11.09 -12.27
CA GLY A 37 -4.22 -12.40 -11.99
C GLY A 37 -4.66 -13.02 -10.67
N THR A 38 -5.49 -12.36 -9.87
CA THR A 38 -6.08 -12.93 -8.66
C THR A 38 -6.95 -14.13 -9.02
N VAL A 39 -6.79 -15.25 -8.30
CA VAL A 39 -7.63 -16.43 -8.43
C VAL A 39 -8.58 -16.48 -7.24
N LYS A 40 -9.87 -16.45 -7.53
CA LYS A 40 -10.95 -16.70 -6.55
C LYS A 40 -11.39 -18.15 -6.65
N GLN A 41 -11.41 -18.83 -5.53
CA GLN A 41 -11.92 -20.18 -5.39
C GLN A 41 -13.09 -20.20 -4.41
N GLN A 42 -14.22 -20.76 -4.81
CA GLN A 42 -15.38 -20.88 -3.94
C GLN A 42 -15.64 -22.36 -3.63
N ASN A 43 -15.76 -22.68 -2.34
CA ASN A 43 -16.26 -23.98 -1.91
C ASN A 43 -17.77 -24.05 -2.20
N LEU A 44 -18.16 -24.95 -3.11
CA LEU A 44 -19.54 -25.07 -3.56
C LEU A 44 -20.52 -25.59 -2.49
N LEU A 45 -20.00 -26.21 -1.42
CA LEU A 45 -20.83 -26.72 -0.31
C LEU A 45 -21.05 -25.66 0.76
N THR A 46 -19.99 -24.94 1.12
CA THR A 46 -20.03 -23.97 2.23
C THR A 46 -20.17 -22.52 1.80
N GLY A 47 -19.92 -22.23 0.51
CA GLY A 47 -19.87 -20.85 0.00
C GLY A 47 -18.61 -20.07 0.40
N THR A 48 -17.68 -20.68 1.13
CA THR A 48 -16.42 -20.02 1.54
C THR A 48 -15.59 -19.65 0.32
N GLU A 49 -15.10 -18.43 0.26
CA GLU A 49 -14.20 -17.94 -0.79
C GLU A 49 -12.76 -17.87 -0.29
N VAL A 50 -11.83 -18.31 -1.14
CA VAL A 50 -10.38 -18.16 -0.97
C VAL A 50 -9.84 -17.35 -2.14
N TRP A 51 -9.04 -16.33 -1.82
CA TRP A 51 -8.42 -15.45 -2.80
C TRP A 51 -6.92 -15.66 -2.81
N THR A 52 -6.37 -16.08 -3.94
CA THR A 52 -4.93 -16.19 -4.17
C THR A 52 -4.48 -15.00 -5.00
N VAL A 53 -3.76 -14.08 -4.37
CA VAL A 53 -3.34 -12.81 -4.97
C VAL A 53 -1.90 -12.93 -5.45
N PRO A 54 -1.57 -12.50 -6.70
CA PRO A 54 -0.21 -12.52 -7.24
C PRO A 54 0.78 -11.77 -6.33
N GLY A 55 2.03 -12.22 -6.33
CA GLY A 55 3.12 -11.59 -5.56
C GLY A 55 3.08 -11.80 -4.05
N ARG A 56 2.12 -12.57 -3.52
CA ARG A 56 2.00 -12.81 -2.07
C ARG A 56 2.55 -14.17 -1.60
N GLY A 57 2.90 -15.06 -2.53
CA GLY A 57 3.36 -16.42 -2.21
C GLY A 57 4.74 -16.48 -1.52
N ASN A 58 5.54 -15.44 -1.68
CA ASN A 58 6.91 -15.38 -1.15
C ASN A 58 7.00 -14.64 0.20
N ARG A 59 5.88 -14.42 0.88
CA ARG A 59 5.94 -13.83 2.23
C ARG A 59 6.48 -14.87 3.20
N PRO A 60 7.63 -14.61 3.83
CA PRO A 60 8.08 -15.47 4.90
C PRO A 60 7.05 -15.43 6.04
N LEU A 61 6.63 -16.61 6.50
CA LEU A 61 5.99 -16.73 7.79
C LEU A 61 7.10 -16.49 8.81
N ALA A 62 7.15 -15.29 9.36
CA ALA A 62 8.08 -14.99 10.44
C ALA A 62 7.70 -15.88 11.63
N ALA A 63 8.59 -16.79 12.02
CA ALA A 63 8.48 -17.45 13.31
C ALA A 63 8.70 -16.38 14.39
N PRO A 64 7.90 -16.35 15.46
CA PRO A 64 8.14 -15.45 16.58
C PRO A 64 9.58 -15.62 17.08
N ARG A 65 10.32 -14.53 17.20
CA ARG A 65 11.66 -14.58 17.79
C ARG A 65 11.52 -14.82 19.31
N THR A 66 12.23 -15.80 19.80
CA THR A 66 12.26 -16.12 21.23
C THR A 66 13.33 -15.32 21.97
N ASP A 67 14.33 -14.82 21.25
CA ASP A 67 15.45 -14.08 21.81
C ASP A 67 15.19 -12.58 21.64
N CYS A 68 14.63 -11.98 22.68
CA CYS A 68 14.41 -10.52 22.72
C CYS A 68 15.64 -9.81 23.28
N THR A 69 16.09 -8.78 22.60
CA THR A 69 17.22 -7.95 23.01
C THR A 69 16.81 -6.48 23.17
N PRO A 70 17.47 -5.72 24.07
CA PRO A 70 17.31 -4.27 24.11
C PRO A 70 17.66 -3.63 22.76
N ILE A 71 17.07 -2.47 22.49
CA ILE A 71 17.41 -1.67 21.33
C ILE A 71 18.78 -1.02 21.55
N ASP A 72 19.58 -0.99 20.50
CA ASP A 72 20.75 -0.12 20.44
C ASP A 72 20.31 1.32 20.15
N HIS A 73 20.34 2.19 21.14
CA HIS A 73 19.90 3.57 21.02
C HIS A 73 20.76 4.41 20.07
N GLU A 74 22.01 4.01 19.77
CA GLU A 74 22.84 4.68 18.77
C GLU A 74 22.30 4.43 17.34
N ALA A 75 21.65 3.30 17.13
CA ALA A 75 20.99 2.95 15.87
C ALA A 75 19.54 3.46 15.77
N ASP A 76 19.06 4.26 16.73
CA ASP A 76 17.68 4.77 16.72
C ASP A 76 17.36 5.54 15.44
N GLY A 77 16.18 5.32 14.93
CA GLY A 77 15.73 5.86 13.64
C GLY A 77 16.14 5.02 12.42
N HIS A 78 16.90 3.94 12.54
CA HIS A 78 17.35 3.09 11.44
C HIS A 78 16.81 1.65 11.44
N TYR A 79 16.14 1.22 12.48
CA TYR A 79 15.80 -0.20 12.68
C TYR A 79 14.84 -0.77 11.63
N CYS A 80 13.87 0.01 11.17
CA CYS A 80 12.93 -0.48 10.17
C CYS A 80 12.56 0.62 9.17
N ALA A 81 11.90 0.25 8.07
CA ALA A 81 11.49 1.18 7.03
C ALA A 81 10.55 2.32 7.53
N PHE A 82 9.96 2.16 8.71
CA PHE A 82 9.09 3.19 9.30
C PHE A 82 9.85 4.22 10.15
N CYS A 83 11.11 3.96 10.47
CA CYS A 83 11.94 4.87 11.23
C CYS A 83 12.27 6.17 10.48
N SER A 84 12.51 7.26 11.22
CA SER A 84 12.68 8.61 10.69
C SER A 84 13.77 8.75 9.64
N LYS A 85 14.88 8.05 9.81
CA LYS A 85 16.02 8.09 8.88
C LYS A 85 15.81 7.19 7.64
N ARG A 86 14.65 6.51 7.55
CA ARG A 86 14.29 5.61 6.46
C ARG A 86 12.93 5.93 5.83
N TYR A 87 12.42 7.13 6.03
CA TYR A 87 11.11 7.55 5.51
C TYR A 87 10.96 7.36 3.99
N LEU A 88 12.04 7.55 3.24
CA LEU A 88 12.05 7.41 1.79
C LEU A 88 12.07 5.93 1.31
N GLU A 89 12.03 4.98 2.22
CA GLU A 89 11.84 3.56 1.88
C GLU A 89 10.37 3.14 1.93
N THR A 90 9.48 4.00 2.47
CA THR A 90 8.04 3.80 2.48
C THR A 90 7.38 4.63 1.39
N PRO A 91 6.16 4.31 0.93
CA PRO A 91 5.46 5.17 -0.03
C PRO A 91 5.31 6.61 0.47
N PRO A 92 5.09 7.57 -0.45
CA PRO A 92 4.81 8.96 -0.09
C PRO A 92 3.69 9.06 0.94
N GLU A 93 3.95 9.79 2.02
CA GLU A 93 2.97 9.90 3.08
C GLU A 93 1.78 10.79 2.65
N LYS A 94 0.57 10.35 3.03
CA LYS A 94 -0.66 11.09 2.75
C LYS A 94 -0.85 12.24 3.72
N SER A 95 -0.53 12.00 4.99
CA SER A 95 -0.59 13.00 6.04
C SER A 95 0.24 12.57 7.24
N ARG A 96 0.54 13.52 8.11
CA ARG A 96 1.10 13.29 9.44
C ARG A 96 0.40 14.15 10.48
N LEU A 97 0.39 13.68 11.72
CA LEU A 97 0.07 14.47 12.88
C LEU A 97 1.36 14.86 13.59
N VAL A 98 1.51 16.13 13.86
CA VAL A 98 2.63 16.68 14.62
C VAL A 98 2.09 17.32 15.91
N ARG A 99 2.91 17.31 16.94
CA ARG A 99 2.61 18.03 18.19
C ARG A 99 3.43 19.30 18.22
N ARG A 100 2.77 20.44 18.37
CA ARG A 100 3.41 21.75 18.49
C ARG A 100 3.96 21.98 19.90
N ASP A 101 4.87 22.92 20.07
CA ASP A 101 5.50 23.24 21.37
C ASP A 101 4.47 23.69 22.43
N ASP A 102 3.36 24.30 21.98
CA ASP A 102 2.23 24.67 22.84
C ASP A 102 1.34 23.49 23.24
N GLY A 103 1.68 22.27 22.80
CA GLY A 103 0.95 21.04 23.07
C GLY A 103 -0.24 20.79 22.13
N THR A 104 -0.54 21.67 21.21
CA THR A 104 -1.60 21.48 20.20
C THR A 104 -1.19 20.47 19.14
N TRP A 105 -2.20 19.88 18.50
CA TRP A 105 -2.01 18.95 17.39
C TRP A 105 -2.28 19.64 16.05
N GLU A 106 -1.44 19.38 15.09
CA GLU A 106 -1.61 19.83 13.73
C GLU A 106 -1.48 18.67 12.74
N GLN A 107 -2.39 18.64 11.77
CA GLN A 107 -2.30 17.73 10.63
C GLN A 107 -1.64 18.44 9.46
N LEU A 108 -0.58 17.81 8.94
CA LEU A 108 0.10 18.24 7.72
C LEU A 108 -0.20 17.23 6.62
N ASP A 109 -0.78 17.70 5.51
CA ASP A 109 -1.20 16.83 4.41
C ASP A 109 -0.24 16.95 3.22
N ALA A 110 0.05 15.82 2.58
CA ALA A 110 0.77 15.73 1.31
C ALA A 110 2.09 16.53 1.29
N LEU A 111 2.88 16.41 2.35
CA LEU A 111 4.20 17.04 2.40
C LEU A 111 5.08 16.52 1.27
N PRO A 112 5.86 17.41 0.61
CA PRO A 112 6.86 16.99 -0.36
C PRO A 112 8.02 16.26 0.34
N ALA A 113 8.76 15.44 -0.43
CA ALA A 113 9.80 14.56 0.12
C ALA A 113 10.90 15.31 0.90
N ASP A 114 11.30 16.49 0.41
CA ASP A 114 12.33 17.35 1.01
C ASP A 114 11.88 18.00 2.33
N LYS A 115 10.58 17.97 2.64
CA LYS A 115 10.00 18.54 3.87
C LYS A 115 9.70 17.51 4.97
N LEU A 116 9.91 16.23 4.68
CA LEU A 116 9.57 15.18 5.65
C LEU A 116 10.43 15.25 6.93
N SER A 117 11.63 15.79 6.85
CA SER A 117 12.54 15.95 8.00
C SER A 117 12.34 17.24 8.79
N ASP A 118 11.55 18.19 8.28
CA ASP A 118 11.36 19.50 8.91
C ASP A 118 10.49 19.42 10.20
N THR A 119 9.77 18.33 10.38
CA THR A 119 8.87 18.13 11.53
C THR A 119 8.94 16.70 12.06
N VAL A 120 8.74 16.57 13.37
CA VAL A 120 8.63 15.27 14.05
C VAL A 120 7.18 14.79 13.93
N ALA A 121 6.97 13.68 13.23
CA ALA A 121 5.66 13.07 13.11
C ALA A 121 5.35 12.20 14.34
N GLU A 122 4.31 12.53 15.08
CA GLU A 122 3.78 11.63 16.12
C GLU A 122 3.01 10.46 15.52
N PHE A 123 2.32 10.71 14.41
CA PHE A 123 1.69 9.69 13.59
C PHE A 123 1.90 10.00 12.11
N ARG A 124 2.19 8.97 11.33
CA ARG A 124 2.29 9.03 9.87
C ARG A 124 1.21 8.17 9.23
N ARG A 125 0.57 8.67 8.20
CA ARG A 125 -0.38 7.93 7.37
C ARG A 125 0.24 7.69 6.00
N ILE A 126 0.51 6.44 5.67
CA ILE A 126 1.10 6.02 4.41
C ILE A 126 0.22 4.98 3.70
N PRO A 127 0.29 4.86 2.37
CA PRO A 127 -0.38 3.80 1.63
C PRO A 127 0.10 2.42 2.06
N ASN A 128 -0.83 1.48 2.17
CA ASN A 128 -0.51 0.08 2.44
C ASN A 128 -0.16 -0.64 1.14
N LEU A 129 1.10 -0.98 0.93
CA LEU A 129 1.55 -1.73 -0.25
C LEU A 129 1.18 -3.23 -0.21
N PHE A 130 0.67 -3.70 0.91
CA PHE A 130 0.36 -5.11 1.14
C PHE A 130 -1.14 -5.42 1.18
N GLU A 131 -1.95 -4.52 0.64
CA GLU A 131 -3.39 -4.74 0.52
C GLU A 131 -3.70 -5.90 -0.43
N ILE A 132 -4.75 -6.66 -0.10
CA ILE A 132 -5.24 -7.77 -0.94
C ILE A 132 -5.95 -7.19 -2.16
N VAL A 133 -6.78 -6.18 -1.93
CA VAL A 133 -7.57 -5.48 -2.95
C VAL A 133 -6.81 -4.21 -3.33
N SER A 134 -5.75 -4.41 -4.12
CA SER A 134 -4.81 -3.35 -4.50
C SER A 134 -5.40 -2.38 -5.53
N TYR A 135 -4.69 -1.26 -5.76
CA TYR A 135 -5.02 -0.38 -6.89
C TYR A 135 -5.17 -1.14 -8.22
N ASN A 136 -4.25 -2.07 -8.51
CA ASN A 136 -4.30 -2.88 -9.73
C ASN A 136 -5.55 -3.76 -9.79
N TYR A 137 -5.99 -4.31 -8.66
CA TYR A 137 -7.24 -5.05 -8.59
C TYR A 137 -8.43 -4.18 -9.04
N TRP A 138 -8.56 -2.98 -8.48
CA TRP A 138 -9.64 -2.07 -8.81
C TRP A 138 -9.54 -1.53 -10.24
N HIS A 139 -8.32 -1.19 -10.67
CA HIS A 139 -8.08 -0.68 -12.01
C HIS A 139 -8.40 -1.72 -13.10
N LEU A 140 -7.82 -2.91 -13.01
CA LEU A 140 -7.93 -3.94 -14.06
C LEU A 140 -9.28 -4.66 -14.07
N ASN A 141 -9.90 -4.85 -12.90
CA ASN A 141 -11.17 -5.58 -12.82
C ASN A 141 -12.41 -4.68 -12.83
N HIS A 142 -12.27 -3.41 -12.46
CA HIS A 142 -13.40 -2.50 -12.28
C HIS A 142 -13.21 -1.13 -12.95
N GLY A 143 -12.14 -0.94 -13.72
CA GLY A 143 -11.87 0.31 -14.45
C GLY A 143 -11.59 1.52 -13.55
N HIS A 144 -11.19 1.29 -12.29
CA HIS A 144 -10.87 2.40 -11.38
C HIS A 144 -9.71 3.24 -11.91
N MET A 145 -9.88 4.54 -11.90
CA MET A 145 -8.86 5.52 -12.27
C MET A 145 -8.57 6.44 -11.09
N PRO A 146 -7.32 6.93 -10.93
CA PRO A 146 -7.03 7.95 -9.95
C PRO A 146 -7.89 9.20 -10.17
N SER A 147 -8.29 9.85 -9.09
CA SER A 147 -9.00 11.11 -9.17
C SER A 147 -8.08 12.24 -9.69
N GLU A 148 -8.67 13.33 -10.14
CA GLU A 148 -7.90 14.53 -10.52
C GLU A 148 -7.04 15.04 -9.35
N ALA A 149 -7.56 14.99 -8.14
CA ALA A 149 -6.82 15.36 -6.93
C ALA A 149 -5.61 14.45 -6.68
N ASP A 150 -5.73 13.13 -6.93
CA ASP A 150 -4.62 12.19 -6.82
C ASP A 150 -3.55 12.47 -7.89
N HIS A 151 -3.95 12.74 -9.13
CA HIS A 151 -3.04 13.14 -10.20
C HIS A 151 -2.29 14.44 -9.86
N HIS A 152 -2.99 15.45 -9.36
CA HIS A 152 -2.36 16.70 -8.93
C HIS A 152 -1.39 16.48 -7.77
N ARG A 153 -1.74 15.65 -6.81
CA ARG A 153 -0.85 15.31 -5.70
C ARG A 153 0.40 14.58 -6.18
N MET A 154 0.23 13.60 -7.06
CA MET A 154 1.34 12.86 -7.67
C MET A 154 2.26 13.81 -8.46
N ALA A 155 1.71 14.64 -9.33
CA ALA A 155 2.47 15.58 -10.14
C ALA A 155 3.28 16.56 -9.28
N ARG A 156 2.69 17.10 -8.22
CA ARG A 156 3.40 18.00 -7.28
C ARG A 156 4.53 17.27 -6.55
N TYR A 157 4.31 16.02 -6.15
CA TYR A 157 5.32 15.24 -5.44
C TYR A 157 6.52 14.92 -6.34
N LEU A 158 6.25 14.55 -7.59
CA LEU A 158 7.27 14.21 -8.60
C LEU A 158 7.98 15.44 -9.20
N ALA A 159 7.53 16.65 -8.91
CA ALA A 159 8.14 17.87 -9.45
C ALA A 159 9.52 18.18 -8.87
N SER A 160 9.89 17.59 -7.73
CA SER A 160 11.24 17.68 -7.16
C SER A 160 12.02 16.41 -7.45
N ASP A 161 13.34 16.54 -7.65
CA ASP A 161 14.23 15.39 -7.86
C ASP A 161 14.15 14.40 -6.69
N VAL A 162 14.14 14.91 -5.46
CA VAL A 162 14.01 14.07 -4.24
C VAL A 162 12.70 13.28 -4.23
N GLY A 163 11.59 13.92 -4.63
CA GLY A 163 10.28 13.28 -4.71
C GLY A 163 10.21 12.23 -5.82
N TYR A 164 10.80 12.53 -6.97
CA TYR A 164 10.90 11.59 -8.09
C TYR A 164 11.73 10.37 -7.71
N ASP A 165 12.93 10.57 -7.20
CA ASP A 165 13.84 9.49 -6.77
C ASP A 165 13.20 8.63 -5.67
N HIS A 166 12.53 9.27 -4.71
CA HIS A 166 11.81 8.56 -3.66
C HIS A 166 10.77 7.59 -4.27
N VAL A 167 9.88 8.10 -5.13
CA VAL A 167 8.83 7.27 -5.75
C VAL A 167 9.44 6.16 -6.58
N MET A 168 10.47 6.45 -7.39
CA MET A 168 11.13 5.44 -8.23
C MET A 168 11.83 4.36 -7.40
N ASN A 169 12.45 4.70 -6.28
CA ASN A 169 13.07 3.74 -5.38
C ASN A 169 12.03 2.79 -4.75
N VAL A 170 10.87 3.32 -4.32
CA VAL A 170 9.79 2.49 -3.76
C VAL A 170 9.16 1.60 -4.85
N VAL A 171 8.95 2.11 -6.06
CA VAL A 171 8.48 1.31 -7.21
C VAL A 171 9.45 0.18 -7.51
N ARG A 172 10.75 0.48 -7.59
CA ARG A 172 11.79 -0.52 -7.82
C ARG A 172 11.77 -1.60 -6.74
N ALA A 173 11.83 -1.22 -5.47
CA ALA A 173 11.80 -2.15 -4.36
C ALA A 173 10.57 -3.07 -4.40
N ARG A 174 9.39 -2.52 -4.74
CA ARG A 174 8.15 -3.29 -4.87
C ARG A 174 8.19 -4.27 -6.05
N MET A 175 8.66 -3.84 -7.22
CA MET A 175 8.75 -4.69 -8.40
C MET A 175 9.73 -5.85 -8.18
N LEU A 176 10.89 -5.59 -7.58
CA LEU A 176 11.86 -6.63 -7.21
C LEU A 176 11.28 -7.61 -6.17
N ALA A 177 10.58 -7.10 -5.16
CA ALA A 177 9.91 -7.93 -4.16
C ALA A 177 8.80 -8.81 -4.74
N SER A 178 8.24 -8.44 -5.89
CA SER A 178 7.26 -9.27 -6.62
C SER A 178 7.89 -10.32 -7.55
N GLY A 179 9.22 -10.39 -7.58
CA GLY A 179 9.97 -11.39 -8.36
C GLY A 179 10.58 -10.88 -9.67
N MET A 180 10.46 -9.59 -9.98
CA MET A 180 11.12 -8.98 -11.12
C MET A 180 12.63 -8.90 -10.86
N SER A 181 13.45 -9.17 -11.87
CA SER A 181 14.90 -8.96 -11.82
C SER A 181 15.29 -7.49 -12.06
N GLU A 182 16.49 -7.11 -11.66
CA GLU A 182 17.03 -5.78 -11.94
C GLU A 182 17.09 -5.46 -13.43
N GLY A 183 17.43 -6.44 -14.27
CA GLY A 183 17.45 -6.25 -15.73
C GLY A 183 16.07 -5.97 -16.31
N GLU A 184 15.04 -6.69 -15.85
CA GLU A 184 13.65 -6.45 -16.26
C GLU A 184 13.15 -5.09 -15.78
N PHE A 185 13.49 -4.69 -14.55
CA PHE A 185 13.17 -3.35 -14.06
C PHE A 185 13.84 -2.27 -14.90
N ALA A 186 15.12 -2.43 -15.24
CA ALA A 186 15.85 -1.47 -16.07
C ALA A 186 15.22 -1.34 -17.47
N ALA A 187 14.70 -2.44 -18.03
CA ALA A 187 14.00 -2.47 -19.32
C ALA A 187 12.56 -1.92 -19.26
N THR A 188 12.00 -1.74 -18.07
CA THR A 188 10.64 -1.19 -17.89
C THR A 188 10.63 0.30 -18.24
N SER A 189 9.66 0.72 -19.08
CA SER A 189 9.52 2.13 -19.46
C SER A 189 9.19 3.01 -18.24
N GLU A 190 9.58 4.28 -18.30
CA GLU A 190 9.24 5.26 -17.27
C GLU A 190 7.72 5.36 -17.06
N THR A 191 6.95 5.38 -18.13
CA THR A 191 5.49 5.40 -18.08
C THR A 191 4.93 4.22 -17.27
N ALA A 192 5.45 3.02 -17.47
CA ALA A 192 5.01 1.83 -16.72
C ALA A 192 5.40 1.92 -15.23
N ARG A 193 6.57 2.48 -14.91
CA ARG A 193 6.99 2.74 -13.52
C ARG A 193 6.08 3.76 -12.86
N LEU A 194 5.73 4.84 -13.55
CA LEU A 194 4.80 5.86 -13.05
C LEU A 194 3.39 5.30 -12.87
N GLN A 195 2.91 4.45 -13.77
CA GLN A 195 1.64 3.74 -13.60
C GLN A 195 1.65 2.85 -12.35
N ALA A 196 2.75 2.17 -12.06
CA ALA A 196 2.90 1.37 -10.85
C ALA A 196 2.85 2.22 -9.57
N ALA A 197 3.22 3.50 -9.65
CA ALA A 197 3.14 4.44 -8.54
C ALA A 197 1.73 4.96 -8.25
N ASN A 198 0.75 4.80 -9.15
CA ASN A 198 -0.62 5.27 -8.94
C ASN A 198 -1.21 4.80 -7.60
N GLY A 199 -0.96 3.56 -7.21
CA GLY A 199 -1.41 3.01 -5.94
C GLY A 199 -0.85 3.72 -4.69
N PHE A 200 0.25 4.47 -4.82
CA PHE A 200 0.82 5.26 -3.72
C PHE A 200 0.01 6.54 -3.46
N PHE A 201 -0.71 7.01 -4.45
CA PHE A 201 -1.48 8.25 -4.37
C PHE A 201 -2.99 8.01 -4.28
N SER A 202 -3.50 6.92 -4.88
CA SER A 202 -4.93 6.60 -4.96
C SER A 202 -5.33 5.27 -4.30
N GLY A 203 -4.47 4.67 -3.46
CA GLY A 203 -4.77 3.42 -2.74
C GLY A 203 -5.87 3.59 -1.69
N GLY A 204 -6.65 2.53 -1.45
CA GLY A 204 -7.80 2.51 -0.55
C GLY A 204 -7.48 2.18 0.90
N HIS A 205 -6.34 1.54 1.17
CA HIS A 205 -5.92 1.14 2.50
C HIS A 205 -4.65 1.88 2.92
N ASP A 206 -4.63 2.33 4.16
CA ASP A 206 -3.51 3.06 4.71
C ASP A 206 -2.99 2.39 5.99
N LEU A 207 -1.71 2.60 6.26
CA LEU A 207 -1.09 2.31 7.55
C LEU A 207 -0.98 3.58 8.35
N ILE A 208 -1.37 3.51 9.62
CA ILE A 208 -1.11 4.56 10.62
C ILE A 208 0.05 4.08 11.48
N ILE A 209 1.16 4.81 11.45
CA ILE A 209 2.40 4.45 12.11
C ILE A 209 2.66 5.45 13.22
N GLY A 210 2.69 4.99 14.47
CA GLY A 210 3.06 5.81 15.62
C GLY A 210 4.55 6.09 15.64
N ARG A 211 4.94 7.24 16.19
CA ARG A 211 6.34 7.63 16.41
C ARG A 211 7.10 6.55 17.16
N ARG A 212 6.49 6.01 18.22
CA ARG A 212 7.03 4.88 18.96
C ARG A 212 6.35 3.60 18.52
N HIS A 213 7.13 2.62 18.14
CA HIS A 213 6.65 1.31 17.69
C HIS A 213 7.67 0.22 18.04
N PHE A 214 7.24 -1.02 18.05
CA PHE A 214 8.09 -2.17 18.32
C PHE A 214 8.62 -2.74 16.99
N ILE A 215 9.83 -3.29 17.07
CA ILE A 215 10.36 -4.20 16.06
C ILE A 215 10.33 -5.62 16.62
N ASP A 216 10.21 -6.60 15.72
CA ASP A 216 10.22 -8.00 16.12
C ASP A 216 11.55 -8.36 16.78
N GLY A 217 11.48 -8.96 17.96
CA GLY A 217 12.64 -9.31 18.77
C GLY A 217 13.22 -8.21 19.64
N ALA A 218 12.63 -7.01 19.69
CA ALA A 218 13.00 -5.98 20.65
C ALA A 218 12.18 -6.07 21.93
N THR A 219 12.78 -5.68 23.06
CA THR A 219 12.08 -5.61 24.36
C THR A 219 11.41 -4.27 24.61
N GLU A 220 11.70 -3.28 23.80
CA GLU A 220 11.20 -1.90 23.95
C GLU A 220 10.82 -1.29 22.61
N ALA A 221 9.99 -0.25 22.65
CA ALA A 221 9.62 0.52 21.48
C ALA A 221 10.77 1.42 21.02
N HIS A 222 11.01 1.51 19.71
CA HIS A 222 11.89 2.49 19.12
C HIS A 222 11.10 3.70 18.56
N GLN A 223 11.79 4.77 18.20
CA GLN A 223 11.17 6.01 17.75
C GLN A 223 11.33 6.22 16.24
N LEU A 224 10.32 6.84 15.64
CA LEU A 224 10.38 7.23 14.22
C LEU A 224 11.27 8.45 13.97
N ALA A 225 11.29 9.39 14.90
CA ALA A 225 12.16 10.55 14.85
C ALA A 225 13.26 10.39 15.88
N GLY A 226 14.48 10.68 15.47
CA GLY A 226 15.59 10.70 16.42
C GLY A 226 15.21 11.50 17.66
N SER A 227 15.61 10.98 18.80
CA SER A 227 15.53 11.74 20.03
C SER A 227 16.47 12.91 19.92
N GLY A 228 15.93 14.12 19.83
CA GLY A 228 16.71 15.32 20.12
C GLY A 228 16.99 15.39 21.63
#